data_400bf861b75797c82f651ccdee9313bb
#
_entry.id   400bf861b75797c82f651ccdee9313bb
#
_cell.length_a   1.000
_cell.length_b   1.000
_cell.length_c   1.000
_cell.angle_alpha   90.00
_cell.angle_beta   90.00
_cell.angle_gamma   90.00
#
_symmetry.space_group_name_H-M   'P 1'
#
loop_
_entity.id
_entity.type
_entity.pdbx_description
1 polymer ?
#
loop_
_entity_poly.entity_id
_entity_poly.type
_entity_poly.pdbx_seq_one_letter_code
_entity_poly.pdbx_strand_id
1 'polypeptide(L)'
;MRTAFIASLFALGAGMTLAAPVSSKAEADVEARGNRGAHITWYGGHMLDDPYCGGTRPTDGDLVAATPWDSPYGCGDKIHFDYWGKQVTVTVVDKCDTCSGTWFDISKGAFSRLASLDVGELHHVDFWRV
;
A
#
# COMPACT_ATOMS: atom_id res chain seq x y z
N MET A 1 22.96 52.58 -40.60
CA MET A 1 22.85 52.04 -40.28
C MET A 1 22.55 51.28 -39.60
N ARG A 2 22.22 50.86 -39.27
CA ARG A 2 21.93 50.09 -38.73
C ARG A 2 21.66 49.23 -38.09
N THR A 3 21.40 48.89 -37.82
CA THR A 3 21.19 48.10 -37.35
C THR A 3 20.86 47.26 -36.67
N ALA A 4 20.62 46.81 -36.40
CA ALA A 4 20.34 45.94 -35.78
C ALA A 4 20.14 45.12 -35.16
N PHE A 5 20.00 44.84 -34.90
CA PHE A 5 19.83 43.98 -34.38
C PHE A 5 19.50 43.16 -33.70
N ILE A 6 19.28 42.72 -33.50
CA ILE A 6 19.04 41.98 -33.00
C ILE A 6 18.80 41.17 -32.32
N ALA A 7 18.60 40.85 -32.11
CA ALA A 7 18.39 40.05 -31.53
C ALA A 7 18.11 39.26 -30.91
N SER A 8 17.99 38.94 -30.76
CA SER A 8 17.76 38.08 -30.22
C SER A 8 17.49 37.29 -29.59
N LEU A 9 17.38 36.94 -29.36
CA LEU A 9 17.23 36.14 -28.86
C LEU A 9 16.95 35.33 -28.13
N PHE A 10 16.77 35.08 -27.83
CA PHE A 10 16.58 34.39 -27.23
C PHE A 10 16.26 33.53 -26.64
N ALA A 11 16.00 33.16 -26.52
CA ALA A 11 15.71 32.40 -25.99
C ALA A 11 15.53 31.69 -25.38
N LEU A 12 15.46 31.38 -25.31
CA LEU A 12 15.31 30.70 -24.89
C LEU A 12 15.15 29.85 -24.21
N GLY A 13 15.10 29.52 -24.13
CA GLY A 13 15.02 28.63 -23.59
C GLY A 13 14.75 28.13 -22.76
N ALA A 14 14.50 27.93 -22.66
CA ALA A 14 14.36 27.53 -21.99
C ALA A 14 13.91 26.71 -21.34
N GLY A 15 13.58 26.38 -21.18
CA GLY A 15 13.17 25.57 -20.68
C GLY A 15 13.12 24.75 -20.06
N MET A 16 13.36 24.30 -20.09
CA MET A 16 13.37 23.44 -19.69
C MET A 16 13.21 22.93 -18.72
N THR A 17 13.01 22.61 -18.37
CA THR A 17 12.97 22.18 -17.64
C THR A 17 12.59 21.57 -16.88
N LEU A 18 12.22 21.33 -16.67
CA LEU A 18 11.93 20.91 -16.03
C LEU A 18 11.65 20.08 -15.38
N ALA A 19 11.39 19.75 -15.33
CA ALA A 19 11.00 18.95 -15.00
C ALA A 19 11.00 18.28 -14.05
N ALA A 20 11.08 17.90 -13.91
CA ALA A 20 11.21 17.19 -13.23
C ALA A 20 10.98 16.54 -12.21
N PRO A 21 11.12 16.74 -11.49
CA PRO A 21 11.13 16.08 -10.38
C PRO A 21 10.01 15.60 -9.79
N VAL A 22 9.26 15.63 -10.13
CA VAL A 22 8.21 15.35 -9.69
C VAL A 22 7.94 14.17 -9.26
N SER A 23 8.41 13.45 -9.67
CA SER A 23 8.00 12.28 -9.60
C SER A 23 7.80 11.56 -8.35
N SER A 24 8.36 11.74 -7.28
CA SER A 24 8.16 10.83 -6.18
C SER A 24 6.72 10.71 -5.76
N LYS A 25 5.98 11.77 -5.73
CA LYS A 25 4.56 11.67 -5.40
C LYS A 25 3.77 11.03 -6.54
N ALA A 26 4.09 11.39 -7.76
CA ALA A 26 3.41 10.83 -8.90
C ALA A 26 3.70 9.34 -9.03
N GLU A 27 4.91 8.93 -8.77
CA GLU A 27 5.26 7.52 -8.80
C GLU A 27 4.52 6.74 -7.73
N ALA A 28 4.42 7.29 -6.53
CA ALA A 28 3.68 6.65 -5.45
C ALA A 28 2.20 6.52 -5.83
N ASP A 29 1.62 7.54 -6.43
CA ASP A 29 0.23 7.48 -6.85
C ASP A 29 0.03 6.43 -7.94
N VAL A 30 0.95 6.34 -8.88
CA VAL A 30 0.87 5.35 -9.94
C VAL A 30 1.02 3.95 -9.37
N GLU A 31 1.94 3.77 -8.46
CA GLU A 31 2.14 2.49 -7.82
C GLU A 31 0.90 2.08 -7.04
N ALA A 32 0.33 2.99 -6.27
CA ALA A 32 -0.87 2.72 -5.51
C ALA A 32 -2.01 2.32 -6.43
N ARG A 33 -2.19 3.04 -7.52
CA ARG A 33 -3.26 2.75 -8.45
C ARG A 33 -3.04 1.45 -9.21
N GLY A 34 -1.80 1.02 -9.32
CA GLY A 34 -1.47 -0.21 -10.00
C GLY A 34 -1.68 -1.44 -9.14
N ASN A 35 -1.76 -1.28 -7.83
CA ASN A 35 -1.89 -2.40 -6.91
C ASN A 35 -3.35 -2.66 -6.60
N ARG A 36 -4.01 -3.26 -7.57
CA ARG A 36 -5.41 -3.65 -7.42
C ARG A 36 -5.48 -5.15 -7.44
N GLY A 37 -6.33 -5.69 -6.65
CA GLY A 37 -6.52 -7.12 -6.71
C GLY A 37 -5.97 -7.87 -5.51
N ALA A 38 -5.86 -7.22 -4.38
CA ALA A 38 -5.53 -7.93 -3.17
C ALA A 38 -6.69 -8.85 -2.81
N HIS A 39 -6.34 -10.05 -2.36
CA HIS A 39 -7.27 -11.00 -1.78
C HIS A 39 -7.10 -10.87 -0.27
N ILE A 40 -8.17 -10.59 0.43
CA ILE A 40 -8.14 -10.31 1.87
C ILE A 40 -9.00 -11.32 2.61
N THR A 41 -8.40 -11.93 3.61
CA THR A 41 -9.11 -12.78 4.57
C THR A 41 -8.81 -12.26 5.97
N TRP A 42 -9.46 -12.81 6.98
CA TRP A 42 -9.19 -12.38 8.35
C TRP A 42 -8.85 -13.58 9.23
N TYR A 43 -8.08 -13.28 10.26
CA TYR A 43 -7.69 -14.27 11.24
C TYR A 43 -7.78 -13.66 12.64
N GLY A 44 -7.78 -14.51 13.66
CA GLY A 44 -7.88 -14.04 15.03
C GLY A 44 -7.78 -15.16 16.04
N GLY A 45 -8.02 -14.84 17.30
CA GLY A 45 -7.96 -15.78 18.38
C GLY A 45 -6.57 -16.35 18.56
N HIS A 46 -6.47 -17.68 18.63
CA HIS A 46 -5.18 -18.35 18.86
C HIS A 46 -4.18 -18.16 17.73
N MET A 47 -4.65 -17.79 16.56
CA MET A 47 -3.74 -17.52 15.44
C MET A 47 -2.91 -16.26 15.65
N LEU A 48 -3.27 -15.44 16.64
CA LEU A 48 -2.50 -14.27 17.02
C LEU A 48 -1.40 -14.59 18.02
N ASP A 49 -1.36 -15.82 18.53
CA ASP A 49 -0.31 -16.23 19.45
C ASP A 49 1.01 -16.34 18.69
N ASP A 50 2.10 -15.93 19.31
CA ASP A 50 3.44 -16.05 18.73
C ASP A 50 3.58 -15.51 17.30
N PRO A 51 3.32 -14.24 17.06
CA PRO A 51 3.52 -13.70 15.72
C PRO A 51 4.98 -13.83 15.28
N TYR A 52 5.17 -14.13 14.00
CA TYR A 52 6.52 -14.35 13.45
C TYR A 52 7.44 -13.17 13.74
N CYS A 53 6.91 -11.96 13.71
CA CYS A 53 7.72 -10.75 13.93
C CYS A 53 8.06 -10.53 15.41
N GLY A 54 7.53 -11.34 16.30
CA GLY A 54 7.81 -11.20 17.73
C GLY A 54 7.00 -10.07 18.35
N GLY A 55 7.39 -9.70 19.55
CA GLY A 55 6.75 -8.62 20.25
C GLY A 55 5.49 -9.03 20.99
N THR A 56 4.71 -8.03 21.35
CA THR A 56 3.49 -8.26 22.11
C THR A 56 2.44 -8.95 21.26
N ARG A 57 1.75 -9.91 21.83
CA ARG A 57 0.67 -10.60 21.14
C ARG A 57 -0.42 -9.60 20.77
N PRO A 58 -0.79 -9.52 19.49
CA PRO A 58 -1.89 -8.61 19.11
C PRO A 58 -3.23 -9.12 19.61
N THR A 59 -4.19 -8.23 19.68
CA THR A 59 -5.58 -8.58 19.98
C THR A 59 -6.38 -8.58 18.69
N ASP A 60 -7.57 -9.15 18.73
CA ASP A 60 -8.47 -9.15 17.56
C ASP A 60 -8.80 -7.74 17.09
N GLY A 61 -8.75 -6.75 17.98
CA GLY A 61 -9.06 -5.37 17.65
C GLY A 61 -7.89 -4.58 17.09
N ASP A 62 -6.68 -5.09 17.20
CA ASP A 62 -5.51 -4.41 16.67
C ASP A 62 -5.50 -4.50 15.15
N LEU A 63 -4.97 -3.48 14.50
CA LEU A 63 -4.96 -3.42 13.03
C LEU A 63 -3.64 -4.02 12.52
N VAL A 64 -3.62 -5.32 12.38
CA VAL A 64 -2.40 -6.06 12.01
C VAL A 64 -2.68 -7.02 10.86
N ALA A 65 -1.60 -7.50 10.26
CA ALA A 65 -1.68 -8.40 9.12
C ALA A 65 -0.59 -9.45 9.13
N ALA A 66 -0.90 -10.57 8.48
CA ALA A 66 0.05 -11.59 8.13
C ALA A 66 0.19 -11.58 6.61
N THR A 67 1.42 -11.62 6.13
CA THR A 67 1.70 -11.55 4.69
C THR A 67 2.34 -12.84 4.19
N PRO A 68 2.20 -13.12 2.89
CA PRO A 68 2.82 -14.31 2.32
C PRO A 68 4.33 -14.26 2.41
N TRP A 69 4.95 -15.42 2.41
CA TRP A 69 6.42 -15.52 2.41
C TRP A 69 7.02 -14.99 1.12
N ASP A 70 6.27 -15.06 0.02
CA ASP A 70 6.74 -14.59 -1.28
C ASP A 70 6.35 -13.14 -1.58
N SER A 71 5.93 -12.41 -0.56
CA SER A 71 5.52 -11.02 -0.71
C SER A 71 6.69 -10.10 -0.31
N PRO A 72 6.75 -8.89 -0.89
CA PRO A 72 7.80 -7.94 -0.51
C PRO A 72 7.53 -7.24 0.82
N TYR A 73 6.41 -7.55 1.46
CA TYR A 73 6.04 -6.89 2.71
C TYR A 73 6.56 -7.70 3.89
N GLY A 74 7.27 -7.04 4.78
CA GLY A 74 7.87 -7.68 5.93
C GLY A 74 7.45 -7.03 7.23
N CYS A 75 8.03 -7.54 8.32
CA CYS A 75 7.71 -7.09 9.67
C CYS A 75 7.79 -5.58 9.81
N GLY A 76 6.73 -4.99 10.34
CA GLY A 76 6.70 -3.55 10.60
C GLY A 76 6.22 -2.71 9.42
N ASP A 77 6.12 -3.28 8.24
CA ASP A 77 5.60 -2.53 7.09
C ASP A 77 4.12 -2.22 7.31
N LYS A 78 3.70 -1.08 6.79
CA LYS A 78 2.30 -0.68 6.87
C LYS A 78 1.71 -0.74 5.49
N ILE A 79 0.53 -1.34 5.40
CA ILE A 79 -0.19 -1.51 4.16
C ILE A 79 -1.57 -0.89 4.32
N HIS A 80 -1.94 -0.08 3.37
CA HIS A 80 -3.27 0.54 3.33
C HIS A 80 -4.14 -0.21 2.34
N PHE A 81 -5.37 -0.51 2.74
CA PHE A 81 -6.36 -1.15 1.90
C PHE A 81 -7.55 -0.22 1.68
N ASP A 82 -8.07 -0.22 0.46
CA ASP A 82 -9.27 0.51 0.11
C ASP A 82 -10.21 -0.43 -0.62
N TYR A 83 -11.38 -0.63 -0.06
CA TYR A 83 -12.41 -1.48 -0.64
C TYR A 83 -13.70 -0.67 -0.80
N TRP A 84 -13.94 -0.21 -2.01
CA TRP A 84 -15.12 0.60 -2.32
C TRP A 84 -15.26 1.81 -1.39
N GLY A 85 -14.16 2.46 -1.08
CA GLY A 85 -14.13 3.66 -0.25
C GLY A 85 -13.99 3.40 1.23
N LYS A 86 -14.08 2.15 1.67
CA LYS A 86 -13.78 1.79 3.05
C LYS A 86 -12.31 1.48 3.16
N GLN A 87 -11.66 2.02 4.17
CA GLN A 87 -10.20 2.00 4.23
C GLN A 87 -9.69 1.57 5.60
N VAL A 88 -8.52 0.95 5.59
CA VAL A 88 -7.83 0.60 6.82
C VAL A 88 -6.35 0.48 6.54
N THR A 89 -5.53 0.87 7.50
CA THR A 89 -4.09 0.66 7.44
C THR A 89 -3.71 -0.38 8.49
N VAL A 90 -2.92 -1.37 8.09
CA VAL A 90 -2.50 -2.44 8.99
C VAL A 90 -0.98 -2.46 9.10
N THR A 91 -0.47 -3.03 10.19
CA THR A 91 0.97 -3.25 10.36
C THR A 91 1.23 -4.75 10.24
N VAL A 92 2.24 -5.10 9.45
CA VAL A 92 2.61 -6.51 9.26
C VAL A 92 3.31 -7.00 10.53
N VAL A 93 2.79 -8.05 11.12
CA VAL A 93 3.34 -8.65 12.35
C VAL A 93 3.61 -10.15 12.19
N ASP A 94 3.15 -10.74 11.10
CA ASP A 94 3.19 -12.20 10.98
C ASP A 94 3.32 -12.62 9.52
N LYS A 95 3.51 -13.91 9.34
CA LYS A 95 3.52 -14.53 8.02
C LYS A 95 2.35 -15.48 7.89
N CYS A 96 1.81 -15.56 6.69
CA CYS A 96 0.68 -16.41 6.36
C CYS A 96 1.19 -17.55 5.48
N ASP A 97 1.26 -18.75 6.04
CA ASP A 97 1.83 -19.90 5.33
C ASP A 97 1.02 -20.32 4.12
N THR A 98 -0.29 -20.14 4.19
CA THR A 98 -1.18 -20.56 3.09
C THR A 98 -1.40 -19.46 2.06
N CYS A 99 -0.97 -18.24 2.35
CA CYS A 99 -1.17 -17.12 1.44
C CYS A 99 -0.06 -17.08 0.39
N SER A 100 -0.35 -16.49 -0.75
CA SER A 100 0.66 -16.24 -1.77
C SER A 100 0.33 -14.97 -2.52
N GLY A 101 1.37 -14.33 -3.04
CA GLY A 101 1.20 -13.15 -3.89
C GLY A 101 0.57 -11.98 -3.16
N THR A 102 -0.61 -11.59 -3.60
CA THR A 102 -1.32 -10.45 -3.04
C THR A 102 -2.46 -10.87 -2.11
N TRP A 103 -2.35 -12.02 -1.51
CA TRP A 103 -3.30 -12.50 -0.51
C TRP A 103 -2.78 -12.12 0.87
N PHE A 104 -3.52 -11.28 1.58
CA PHE A 104 -3.17 -10.84 2.93
C PHE A 104 -4.22 -11.30 3.92
N ASP A 105 -3.75 -11.77 5.06
CA ASP A 105 -4.64 -12.20 6.13
C ASP A 105 -4.58 -11.11 7.21
N ILE A 106 -5.69 -10.45 7.48
CA ILE A 106 -5.68 -9.31 8.38
C ILE A 106 -6.52 -9.60 9.62
N SER A 107 -6.32 -8.81 10.66
CA SER A 107 -7.06 -9.02 11.91
C SER A 107 -8.55 -8.79 11.73
N LYS A 108 -9.34 -9.33 12.64
CA LYS A 108 -10.80 -9.11 12.65
C LYS A 108 -11.12 -7.64 12.69
N GLY A 109 -10.42 -6.87 13.53
CA GLY A 109 -10.67 -5.44 13.64
C GLY A 109 -10.39 -4.71 12.34
N ALA A 110 -9.33 -5.10 11.64
CA ALA A 110 -9.00 -4.49 10.38
C ALA A 110 -10.03 -4.85 9.30
N PHE A 111 -10.37 -6.13 9.19
CA PHE A 111 -11.34 -6.59 8.19
C PHE A 111 -12.68 -5.89 8.39
N SER A 112 -13.10 -5.71 9.64
CA SER A 112 -14.37 -5.06 9.96
C SER A 112 -14.45 -3.61 9.47
N ARG A 113 -13.29 -2.98 9.22
CA ARG A 113 -13.27 -1.64 8.64
C ARG A 113 -13.60 -1.67 7.16
N LEU A 114 -13.47 -2.80 6.51
CA LEU A 114 -13.69 -2.96 5.07
C LEU A 114 -15.04 -3.61 4.78
N ALA A 115 -15.46 -4.57 5.60
CA ALA A 115 -16.68 -5.31 5.39
C ALA A 115 -17.06 -6.08 6.64
N SER A 116 -18.26 -6.66 6.66
CA SER A 116 -18.68 -7.53 7.75
C SER A 116 -17.82 -8.79 7.75
N LEU A 117 -17.50 -9.28 8.94
CA LEU A 117 -16.74 -10.52 9.09
C LEU A 117 -17.42 -11.71 8.41
N ASP A 118 -18.74 -11.67 8.32
CA ASP A 118 -19.52 -12.75 7.70
C ASP A 118 -19.18 -12.92 6.22
N VAL A 119 -18.68 -11.89 5.58
CA VAL A 119 -18.29 -11.96 4.17
C VAL A 119 -17.12 -12.93 4.00
N GLY A 120 -16.22 -12.97 4.97
CA GLY A 120 -15.13 -13.94 5.01
C GLY A 120 -13.93 -13.58 4.17
N GLU A 121 -14.11 -13.17 2.96
CA GLU A 121 -12.99 -12.80 2.08
C GLU A 121 -13.43 -11.77 1.07
N LEU A 122 -12.47 -10.93 0.71
CA LEU A 122 -12.66 -9.87 -0.27
C LEU A 122 -11.65 -10.06 -1.39
N HIS A 123 -12.05 -9.69 -2.61
CA HIS A 123 -11.19 -9.75 -3.78
C HIS A 123 -11.12 -8.39 -4.45
N HIS A 124 -10.06 -8.18 -5.22
CA HIS A 124 -9.88 -6.94 -5.98
C HIS A 124 -9.85 -5.70 -5.09
N VAL A 125 -9.20 -5.82 -3.94
CA VAL A 125 -9.04 -4.72 -3.00
C VAL A 125 -7.81 -3.91 -3.40
N ASP A 126 -7.96 -2.60 -3.49
CA ASP A 126 -6.83 -1.73 -3.77
C ASP A 126 -5.92 -1.67 -2.55
N PHE A 127 -4.62 -1.67 -2.77
CA PHE A 127 -3.69 -1.64 -1.66
C PHE A 127 -2.37 -0.98 -2.05
N TRP A 128 -1.68 -0.44 -1.06
CA TRP A 128 -0.36 0.14 -1.25
C TRP A 128 0.36 0.27 0.08
N ARG A 129 1.68 0.30 0.01
CA ARG A 129 2.49 0.52 1.21
C ARG A 129 2.45 2.00 1.59
N VAL A 130 2.38 2.27 2.87
CA VAL A 130 2.39 3.65 3.37
C VAL A 130 3.57 3.90 4.27
#